data_b7c489cde888cb1e3331a1d8aadc1f31
#
_entry.id   b7c489cde888cb1e3331a1d8aadc1f31
#
_cell.length_a   1.000
_cell.length_b   1.000
_cell.length_c   1.000
_cell.angle_alpha   90.00
_cell.angle_beta   90.00
_cell.angle_gamma   90.00
#
_symmetry.space_group_name_H-M   'P 1'
#
loop_
_entity.id
_entity.type
_entity.pdbx_description
1 polymer ?
#
loop_
_entity_poly.entity_id
_entity_poly.type
_entity_poly.pdbx_seq_one_letter_code
_entity_poly.pdbx_strand_id
1 'polypeptide(L)'
;MPEPTTQIKDTTANPAPLGLLGFGMTTVLLNFHNAGYYELNSMVLAMGICYGGIAQVIAGLMEWKKGNTFATTAFISYGFFWLSLVALIGLPKLGFTAADETAMAVYLATWGLFTGGMFIGTFRLNRALQFVFGSLTILFFLLAWEHFYAVEWPGMGGASAGFKHFTGYEGLVCGGSAIYTGLAQVLNELYGKTILPLGVVKK
;
A
#
# COMPACT_ATOMS: atom_id res chain seq x y z
N MET A 1 30.83 0.44 40.65
CA MET A 1 29.43 0.94 40.51
C MET A 1 29.13 0.98 39.03
N PRO A 2 28.04 0.42 38.57
CA PRO A 2 27.67 0.57 37.14
C PRO A 2 27.37 2.06 36.88
N GLU A 3 27.89 2.58 35.78
CA GLU A 3 27.60 3.97 35.37
C GLU A 3 26.10 4.14 35.11
N PRO A 4 25.49 5.29 35.48
CA PRO A 4 24.09 5.55 35.21
C PRO A 4 23.87 5.63 33.69
N THR A 5 23.22 4.64 33.12
CA THR A 5 22.79 4.69 31.72
C THR A 5 21.65 5.69 31.58
N THR A 6 21.93 6.84 30.99
CA THR A 6 20.89 7.81 30.64
C THR A 6 20.09 7.26 29.46
N GLN A 7 18.87 6.80 29.69
CA GLN A 7 17.95 6.46 28.60
C GLN A 7 17.44 7.73 27.95
N ILE A 8 17.85 8.00 26.72
CA ILE A 8 17.29 9.08 25.92
C ILE A 8 15.88 8.65 25.47
N LYS A 9 14.86 9.32 25.99
CA LYS A 9 13.46 9.07 25.58
C LYS A 9 13.24 9.64 24.18
N ASP A 10 12.79 8.80 23.24
CA ASP A 10 12.36 9.26 21.92
C ASP A 10 11.06 10.07 22.07
N THR A 11 11.12 11.36 21.71
CA THR A 11 9.98 12.30 21.77
C THR A 11 9.52 12.71 20.36
N THR A 12 10.00 12.04 19.31
CA THR A 12 9.59 12.34 17.93
C THR A 12 8.15 11.84 17.68
N ALA A 13 7.43 12.51 16.77
CA ALA A 13 6.08 12.14 16.39
C ALA A 13 6.00 10.74 15.76
N ASN A 14 4.81 10.13 15.77
CA ASN A 14 4.55 8.86 15.11
C ASN A 14 4.44 9.05 13.57
N PRO A 15 5.33 8.49 12.74
CA PRO A 15 5.27 8.66 11.29
C PRO A 15 4.31 7.67 10.58
N ALA A 16 3.87 6.60 11.25
CA ALA A 16 3.05 5.57 10.63
C ALA A 16 1.74 6.09 10.01
N PRO A 17 1.03 7.07 10.60
CA PRO A 17 -0.14 7.67 9.96
C PRO A 17 0.16 8.25 8.57
N LEU A 18 1.28 8.96 8.40
CA LEU A 18 1.67 9.52 7.10
C LEU A 18 1.83 8.42 6.05
N GLY A 19 2.53 7.35 6.38
CA GLY A 19 2.72 6.21 5.48
C GLY A 19 1.41 5.51 5.12
N LEU A 20 0.54 5.28 6.10
CA LEU A 20 -0.77 4.63 5.90
C LEU A 20 -1.71 5.50 5.06
N LEU A 21 -1.75 6.80 5.29
CA LEU A 21 -2.57 7.73 4.52
C LEU A 21 -2.03 7.91 3.10
N GLY A 22 -0.71 7.99 2.93
CA GLY A 22 -0.07 8.04 1.62
C GLY A 22 -0.44 6.82 0.77
N PHE A 23 -0.34 5.64 1.34
CA PHE A 23 -0.79 4.40 0.70
C PHE A 23 -2.31 4.42 0.44
N GLY A 24 -3.12 4.63 1.49
CA GLY A 24 -4.57 4.44 1.42
C GLY A 24 -5.27 5.39 0.47
N MET A 25 -4.96 6.69 0.53
CA MET A 25 -5.58 7.68 -0.35
C MET A 25 -5.19 7.45 -1.81
N THR A 26 -3.94 7.14 -2.09
CA THR A 26 -3.47 6.85 -3.46
C THR A 26 -4.12 5.55 -3.99
N THR A 27 -4.22 4.51 -3.16
CA THR A 27 -4.88 3.25 -3.50
C THR A 27 -6.36 3.47 -3.81
N VAL A 28 -7.09 4.25 -2.99
CA VAL A 28 -8.51 4.57 -3.24
C VAL A 28 -8.68 5.28 -4.59
N LEU A 29 -7.84 6.27 -4.89
CA LEU A 29 -7.95 7.02 -6.15
C LEU A 29 -7.64 6.12 -7.37
N LEU A 30 -6.62 5.27 -7.31
CA LEU A 30 -6.37 4.32 -8.39
C LEU A 30 -7.53 3.34 -8.56
N ASN A 31 -8.11 2.87 -7.46
CA ASN A 31 -9.15 1.84 -7.54
C ASN A 31 -10.53 2.38 -7.91
N PHE A 32 -10.80 3.68 -7.78
CA PHE A 32 -11.93 4.30 -8.47
C PHE A 32 -11.77 4.21 -10.00
N HIS A 33 -10.54 4.36 -10.53
CA HIS A 33 -10.28 4.07 -11.94
C HIS A 33 -10.55 2.60 -12.27
N ASN A 34 -9.98 1.66 -11.52
CA ASN A 34 -10.14 0.22 -11.74
C ASN A 34 -11.63 -0.21 -11.65
N ALA A 35 -12.41 0.41 -10.77
CA ALA A 35 -13.84 0.20 -10.63
C ALA A 35 -14.67 0.88 -11.74
N GLY A 36 -14.05 1.57 -12.69
CA GLY A 36 -14.70 2.14 -13.87
C GLY A 36 -15.36 3.51 -13.68
N TYR A 37 -15.06 4.24 -12.59
CA TYR A 37 -15.64 5.57 -12.36
C TYR A 37 -15.01 6.67 -13.22
N TYR A 38 -13.75 6.52 -13.60
CA TYR A 38 -13.01 7.45 -14.49
C TYR A 38 -11.79 6.77 -15.13
N GLU A 39 -11.33 7.33 -16.23
CA GLU A 39 -10.10 6.87 -16.90
C GLU A 39 -8.85 7.25 -16.11
N LEU A 40 -7.78 6.44 -16.27
CA LEU A 40 -6.48 6.74 -15.66
C LEU A 40 -5.97 8.10 -16.14
N ASN A 41 -5.69 8.98 -15.21
CA ASN A 41 -5.33 10.36 -15.50
C ASN A 41 -4.18 10.88 -14.64
N SER A 42 -3.76 12.12 -14.91
CA SER A 42 -2.62 12.73 -14.22
C SER A 42 -2.81 12.91 -12.71
N MET A 43 -4.05 13.00 -12.21
CA MET A 43 -4.31 13.09 -10.77
C MET A 43 -3.86 11.82 -10.06
N VAL A 44 -4.18 10.64 -10.59
CA VAL A 44 -3.75 9.35 -10.01
C VAL A 44 -2.23 9.23 -10.06
N LEU A 45 -1.61 9.60 -11.18
CA LEU A 45 -0.15 9.54 -11.34
C LEU A 45 0.56 10.52 -10.39
N ALA A 46 0.04 11.75 -10.23
CA ALA A 46 0.59 12.73 -9.30
C ALA A 46 0.51 12.24 -7.85
N MET A 47 -0.63 11.66 -7.44
CA MET A 47 -0.77 11.04 -6.12
C MET A 47 0.18 9.85 -5.96
N GLY A 48 0.36 9.04 -7.00
CA GLY A 48 1.32 7.93 -7.02
C GLY A 48 2.77 8.39 -6.82
N ILE A 49 3.17 9.51 -7.41
CA ILE A 49 4.52 10.07 -7.21
C ILE A 49 4.64 10.70 -5.82
N CYS A 50 3.75 11.65 -5.51
CA CYS A 50 3.95 12.54 -4.37
C CYS A 50 3.58 11.87 -3.04
N TYR A 51 2.41 11.25 -2.98
CA TYR A 51 1.87 10.81 -1.70
C TYR A 51 2.02 9.30 -1.49
N GLY A 52 1.59 8.47 -2.45
CA GLY A 52 1.86 7.03 -2.44
C GLY A 52 3.35 6.70 -2.50
N GLY A 53 4.12 7.46 -3.28
CA GLY A 53 5.56 7.30 -3.45
C GLY A 53 6.37 8.03 -2.38
N ILE A 54 6.67 9.30 -2.62
CA ILE A 54 7.66 10.07 -1.84
C ILE A 54 7.28 10.17 -0.37
N ALA A 55 6.02 10.49 -0.04
CA ALA A 55 5.63 10.64 1.37
C ALA A 55 5.72 9.31 2.14
N GLN A 56 5.39 8.16 1.50
CA GLN A 56 5.61 6.85 2.11
C GLN A 56 7.09 6.55 2.34
N VAL A 57 7.97 6.85 1.39
CA VAL A 57 9.42 6.66 1.57
C VAL A 57 9.92 7.51 2.75
N ILE A 58 9.48 8.78 2.85
CA ILE A 58 9.82 9.65 3.98
C ILE A 58 9.32 9.06 5.30
N ALA A 59 8.07 8.58 5.36
CA ALA A 59 7.53 7.91 6.54
C ALA A 59 8.37 6.69 6.94
N GLY A 60 8.79 5.89 5.97
CA GLY A 60 9.65 4.73 6.20
C GLY A 60 11.03 5.09 6.76
N LEU A 61 11.65 6.17 6.28
CA LEU A 61 12.92 6.68 6.82
C LEU A 61 12.76 7.17 8.28
N MET A 62 11.62 7.79 8.60
CA MET A 62 11.31 8.19 9.97
C MET A 62 11.09 6.97 10.88
N GLU A 63 10.43 5.91 10.39
CA GLU A 63 10.25 4.64 11.11
C GLU A 63 11.59 3.92 11.35
N TRP A 64 12.52 3.97 10.38
CA TRP A 64 13.87 3.46 10.55
C TRP A 64 14.58 4.13 11.74
N LYS A 65 14.46 5.44 11.85
CA LYS A 65 15.02 6.18 12.99
C LYS A 65 14.41 5.76 14.32
N LYS A 66 13.16 5.28 14.33
CA LYS A 66 12.48 4.74 15.51
C LYS A 66 12.79 3.27 15.80
N GLY A 67 13.60 2.61 14.99
CA GLY A 67 13.93 1.19 15.14
C GLY A 67 12.76 0.26 14.76
N ASN A 68 11.77 0.74 14.01
CA ASN A 68 10.62 -0.03 13.57
C ASN A 68 10.88 -0.69 12.21
N THR A 69 11.54 -1.85 12.21
CA THR A 69 11.90 -2.59 10.98
C THR A 69 10.69 -2.90 10.11
N PHE A 70 9.57 -3.31 10.72
CA PHE A 70 8.37 -3.66 9.96
C PHE A 70 7.84 -2.47 9.15
N ALA A 71 7.61 -1.33 9.82
CA ALA A 71 7.08 -0.14 9.16
C ALA A 71 8.08 0.49 8.17
N THR A 72 9.38 0.46 8.50
CA THR A 72 10.45 0.87 7.57
C THR A 72 10.37 0.07 6.27
N THR A 73 10.37 -1.25 6.37
CA THR A 73 10.33 -2.13 5.20
C THR A 73 9.04 -1.93 4.41
N ALA A 74 7.90 -1.87 5.10
CA ALA A 74 6.60 -1.68 4.44
C ALA A 74 6.54 -0.34 3.69
N PHE A 75 6.76 0.77 4.37
CA PHE A 75 6.54 2.09 3.77
C PHE A 75 7.56 2.42 2.66
N ILE A 76 8.83 2.08 2.84
CA ILE A 76 9.82 2.30 1.78
C ILE A 76 9.50 1.42 0.57
N SER A 77 9.20 0.14 0.77
CA SER A 77 8.91 -0.77 -0.33
C SER A 77 7.66 -0.35 -1.10
N TYR A 78 6.55 -0.05 -0.40
CA TYR A 78 5.33 0.40 -1.09
C TYR A 78 5.47 1.81 -1.68
N GLY A 79 6.28 2.68 -1.10
CA GLY A 79 6.64 3.95 -1.71
C GLY A 79 7.32 3.75 -3.07
N PHE A 80 8.29 2.84 -3.14
CA PHE A 80 8.95 2.49 -4.42
C PHE A 80 8.05 1.65 -5.33
N PHE A 81 7.12 0.86 -4.80
CA PHE A 81 6.06 0.26 -5.64
C PHE A 81 5.30 1.35 -6.41
N TRP A 82 4.80 2.38 -5.73
CA TRP A 82 4.08 3.47 -6.38
C TRP A 82 4.93 4.21 -7.42
N LEU A 83 6.18 4.53 -7.09
CA LEU A 83 7.10 5.20 -8.01
C LEU A 83 7.38 4.33 -9.25
N SER A 84 7.60 3.02 -9.06
CA SER A 84 7.84 2.10 -10.15
C SER A 84 6.57 1.87 -11.00
N LEU A 85 5.39 1.81 -10.39
CA LEU A 85 4.12 1.70 -11.12
C LEU A 85 3.89 2.92 -12.02
N VAL A 86 4.09 4.14 -11.48
CA VAL A 86 3.97 5.36 -12.29
C VAL A 86 5.02 5.40 -13.40
N ALA A 87 6.25 4.94 -13.14
CA ALA A 87 7.29 4.82 -14.15
C ALA A 87 6.89 3.83 -15.25
N LEU A 88 6.36 2.65 -14.92
CA LEU A 88 5.87 1.66 -15.88
C LEU A 88 4.78 2.24 -16.81
N ILE A 89 3.91 3.11 -16.29
CA ILE A 89 2.87 3.78 -17.07
C ILE A 89 3.44 4.93 -17.93
N GLY A 90 4.42 5.64 -17.41
CA GLY A 90 4.97 6.86 -18.03
C GLY A 90 6.10 6.62 -19.03
N LEU A 91 6.99 5.67 -18.78
CA LEU A 91 8.17 5.39 -19.61
C LEU A 91 7.84 5.07 -21.09
N PRO A 92 6.76 4.34 -21.42
CA PRO A 92 6.39 4.12 -22.82
C PRO A 92 6.11 5.41 -23.58
N LYS A 93 5.59 6.46 -22.92
CA LYS A 93 5.36 7.78 -23.52
C LYS A 93 6.67 8.52 -23.86
N LEU A 94 7.80 8.08 -23.27
CA LEU A 94 9.14 8.59 -23.55
C LEU A 94 9.93 7.71 -24.54
N GLY A 95 9.27 6.73 -25.18
CA GLY A 95 9.88 5.87 -26.20
C GLY A 95 10.47 4.55 -25.68
N PHE A 96 10.30 4.23 -24.38
CA PHE A 96 10.69 2.91 -23.87
C PHE A 96 9.66 1.85 -24.24
N THR A 97 10.10 0.60 -24.36
CA THR A 97 9.18 -0.52 -24.57
C THR A 97 8.26 -0.70 -23.37
N ALA A 98 6.95 -0.78 -23.63
CA ALA A 98 5.97 -1.06 -22.58
C ALA A 98 6.16 -2.48 -22.02
N ALA A 99 5.90 -2.65 -20.72
CA ALA A 99 5.79 -3.98 -20.13
C ALA A 99 4.58 -4.70 -20.76
N ASP A 100 4.79 -5.95 -21.19
CA ASP A 100 3.69 -6.80 -21.68
C ASP A 100 2.86 -7.35 -20.52
N GLU A 101 1.76 -8.03 -20.84
CA GLU A 101 0.83 -8.61 -19.87
C GLU A 101 1.52 -9.61 -18.93
N THR A 102 2.46 -10.41 -19.46
CA THR A 102 3.22 -11.39 -18.66
C THR A 102 4.12 -10.68 -17.64
N ALA A 103 4.84 -9.65 -18.07
CA ALA A 103 5.71 -8.88 -17.21
C ALA A 103 4.90 -8.17 -16.09
N MET A 104 3.73 -7.62 -16.44
CA MET A 104 2.84 -7.00 -15.45
C MET A 104 2.26 -8.02 -14.47
N ALA A 105 1.83 -9.19 -14.93
CA ALA A 105 1.36 -10.27 -14.07
C ALA A 105 2.44 -10.70 -13.07
N VAL A 106 3.67 -10.91 -13.52
CA VAL A 106 4.80 -11.31 -12.67
C VAL A 106 5.18 -10.19 -11.69
N TYR A 107 5.20 -8.93 -12.14
CA TYR A 107 5.45 -7.77 -11.29
C TYR A 107 4.44 -7.71 -10.12
N LEU A 108 3.15 -7.78 -10.42
CA LEU A 108 2.08 -7.71 -9.43
C LEU A 108 2.06 -8.94 -8.50
N ALA A 109 2.29 -10.15 -9.05
CA ALA A 109 2.39 -11.37 -8.25
C ALA A 109 3.57 -11.32 -7.27
N THR A 110 4.71 -10.77 -7.68
CA THR A 110 5.89 -10.58 -6.82
C THR A 110 5.56 -9.65 -5.65
N TRP A 111 4.84 -8.54 -5.89
CA TRP A 111 4.35 -7.67 -4.82
C TRP A 111 3.30 -8.36 -3.93
N GLY A 112 2.48 -9.24 -4.49
CA GLY A 112 1.54 -10.07 -3.74
C GLY A 112 2.26 -11.02 -2.77
N LEU A 113 3.34 -11.69 -3.21
CA LEU A 113 4.17 -12.55 -2.37
C LEU A 113 4.87 -11.76 -1.25
N PHE A 114 5.45 -10.61 -1.57
CA PHE A 114 6.03 -9.71 -0.58
C PHE A 114 5.00 -9.31 0.47
N THR A 115 3.81 -8.89 0.03
CA THR A 115 2.73 -8.45 0.91
C THR A 115 2.20 -9.58 1.78
N GLY A 116 2.08 -10.81 1.23
CA GLY A 116 1.72 -11.99 1.99
C GLY A 116 2.72 -12.31 3.11
N GLY A 117 4.02 -12.15 2.84
CA GLY A 117 5.06 -12.24 3.86
C GLY A 117 4.91 -11.17 4.96
N MET A 118 4.66 -9.91 4.56
CA MET A 118 4.42 -8.82 5.50
C MET A 118 3.12 -9.01 6.30
N PHE A 119 2.08 -9.58 5.69
CA PHE A 119 0.81 -9.91 6.36
C PHE A 119 1.03 -10.82 7.58
N ILE A 120 1.89 -11.83 7.47
CA ILE A 120 2.24 -12.71 8.60
C ILE A 120 2.78 -11.89 9.78
N GLY A 121 3.62 -10.88 9.51
CA GLY A 121 4.15 -9.98 10.53
C GLY A 121 3.07 -9.21 11.29
N THR A 122 1.96 -8.89 10.64
CA THR A 122 0.86 -8.14 11.28
C THR A 122 0.15 -8.90 12.39
N PHE A 123 0.25 -10.23 12.46
CA PHE A 123 -0.34 -11.03 13.53
C PHE A 123 0.18 -10.67 14.94
N ARG A 124 1.32 -10.00 15.01
CA ARG A 124 1.91 -9.50 16.26
C ARG A 124 1.64 -8.01 16.52
N LEU A 125 0.85 -7.35 15.67
CA LEU A 125 0.60 -5.90 15.73
C LEU A 125 -0.86 -5.60 16.15
N ASN A 126 -1.76 -5.44 15.18
CA ASN A 126 -3.17 -5.16 15.45
C ASN A 126 -4.07 -5.65 14.31
N ARG A 127 -5.38 -5.77 14.58
CA ARG A 127 -6.37 -6.28 13.63
C ARG A 127 -6.56 -5.38 12.41
N ALA A 128 -6.47 -4.07 12.60
CA ALA A 128 -6.60 -3.11 11.51
C ALA A 128 -5.49 -3.33 10.46
N LEU A 129 -4.23 -3.47 10.88
CA LEU A 129 -3.12 -3.80 9.97
C LEU A 129 -3.26 -5.20 9.37
N GLN A 130 -3.78 -6.19 10.11
CA GLN A 130 -4.07 -7.50 9.51
C GLN A 130 -5.04 -7.37 8.35
N PHE A 131 -6.09 -6.56 8.51
CA PHE A 131 -7.05 -6.33 7.44
C PHE A 131 -6.42 -5.61 6.25
N VAL A 132 -5.64 -4.53 6.48
CA VAL A 132 -4.94 -3.79 5.41
C VAL A 132 -4.03 -4.71 4.60
N PHE A 133 -3.14 -5.47 5.25
CA PHE A 133 -2.18 -6.31 4.55
C PHE A 133 -2.83 -7.56 3.94
N GLY A 134 -3.87 -8.10 4.57
CA GLY A 134 -4.63 -9.22 4.04
C GLY A 134 -5.37 -8.84 2.76
N SER A 135 -6.13 -7.74 2.78
CA SER A 135 -6.83 -7.23 1.58
C SER A 135 -5.83 -6.81 0.50
N LEU A 136 -4.71 -6.15 0.85
CA LEU A 136 -3.68 -5.79 -0.12
C LEU A 136 -3.05 -7.02 -0.80
N THR A 137 -2.85 -8.12 -0.06
CA THR A 137 -2.36 -9.37 -0.64
C THR A 137 -3.35 -9.90 -1.68
N ILE A 138 -4.65 -9.88 -1.35
CA ILE A 138 -5.71 -10.28 -2.28
C ILE A 138 -5.73 -9.36 -3.49
N LEU A 139 -5.67 -8.04 -3.30
CA LEU A 139 -5.65 -7.06 -4.38
C LEU A 139 -4.53 -7.32 -5.38
N PHE A 140 -3.30 -7.52 -4.91
CA PHE A 140 -2.17 -7.79 -5.80
C PHE A 140 -2.35 -9.07 -6.62
N PHE A 141 -2.89 -10.14 -6.03
CA PHE A 141 -3.15 -11.37 -6.78
C PHE A 141 -4.33 -11.24 -7.74
N LEU A 142 -5.37 -10.47 -7.41
CA LEU A 142 -6.46 -10.18 -8.34
C LEU A 142 -5.96 -9.37 -9.56
N LEU A 143 -5.15 -8.33 -9.32
CA LEU A 143 -4.53 -7.55 -10.39
C LEU A 143 -3.57 -8.39 -11.24
N ALA A 144 -2.75 -9.25 -10.62
CA ALA A 144 -1.87 -10.17 -11.35
C ALA A 144 -2.69 -11.14 -12.22
N TRP A 145 -3.81 -11.64 -11.70
CA TRP A 145 -4.71 -12.52 -12.44
C TRP A 145 -5.35 -11.85 -13.64
N GLU A 146 -5.69 -10.57 -13.57
CA GLU A 146 -6.22 -9.82 -14.72
C GLU A 146 -5.26 -9.85 -15.91
N HIS A 147 -3.98 -9.60 -15.64
CA HIS A 147 -2.93 -9.63 -16.67
C HIS A 147 -2.63 -11.06 -17.15
N PHE A 148 -2.56 -12.02 -16.24
CA PHE A 148 -2.35 -13.42 -16.57
C PHE A 148 -3.48 -13.97 -17.46
N TYR A 149 -4.74 -13.63 -17.14
CA TYR A 149 -5.89 -14.03 -17.93
C TYR A 149 -5.85 -13.48 -19.36
N ALA A 150 -5.34 -12.27 -19.54
CA ALA A 150 -5.17 -11.68 -20.87
C ALA A 150 -4.17 -12.45 -21.73
N VAL A 151 -3.15 -13.09 -21.14
CA VAL A 151 -2.16 -13.94 -21.83
C VAL A 151 -2.74 -15.30 -22.20
N GLU A 152 -3.39 -15.96 -21.25
CA GLU A 152 -3.89 -17.34 -21.46
C GLU A 152 -5.10 -17.41 -22.41
N TRP A 153 -5.91 -16.36 -22.46
CA TRP A 153 -7.12 -16.30 -23.30
C TRP A 153 -7.18 -15.00 -24.12
N PRO A 154 -6.24 -14.76 -25.05
CA PRO A 154 -6.16 -13.51 -25.80
C PRO A 154 -7.40 -13.25 -26.67
N GLY A 155 -8.12 -14.30 -27.09
CA GLY A 155 -9.36 -14.19 -27.87
C GLY A 155 -10.59 -13.78 -27.07
N MET A 156 -10.53 -13.76 -25.73
CA MET A 156 -11.63 -13.36 -24.84
C MET A 156 -11.55 -11.88 -24.38
N GLY A 157 -10.63 -11.09 -24.94
CA GLY A 157 -10.55 -9.65 -24.65
C GLY A 157 -10.02 -9.29 -23.25
N GLY A 158 -9.27 -10.19 -22.61
CA GLY A 158 -8.78 -10.00 -21.23
C GLY A 158 -9.82 -10.31 -20.16
N ALA A 159 -9.54 -10.00 -18.91
CA ALA A 159 -10.47 -10.19 -17.82
C ALA A 159 -11.77 -9.41 -18.07
N SER A 160 -12.92 -10.02 -17.72
CA SER A 160 -14.21 -9.39 -17.94
C SER A 160 -14.29 -8.04 -17.22
N ALA A 161 -15.08 -7.10 -17.77
CA ALA A 161 -15.31 -5.80 -17.12
C ALA A 161 -15.82 -5.96 -15.67
N GLY A 162 -16.67 -6.96 -15.42
CA GLY A 162 -17.15 -7.27 -14.10
C GLY A 162 -16.05 -7.71 -13.13
N PHE A 163 -15.06 -8.47 -13.59
CA PHE A 163 -13.93 -8.87 -12.76
C PHE A 163 -13.01 -7.66 -12.44
N LYS A 164 -12.74 -6.80 -13.44
CA LYS A 164 -11.98 -5.56 -13.22
C LYS A 164 -12.66 -4.64 -12.20
N HIS A 165 -13.97 -4.46 -12.34
CA HIS A 165 -14.74 -3.68 -11.36
C HIS A 165 -14.69 -4.30 -9.96
N PHE A 166 -14.83 -5.64 -9.85
CA PHE A 166 -14.69 -6.34 -8.58
C PHE A 166 -13.32 -6.10 -7.93
N THR A 167 -12.23 -6.23 -8.70
CA THR A 167 -10.87 -5.91 -8.23
C THR A 167 -10.76 -4.45 -7.77
N GLY A 168 -11.36 -3.52 -8.52
CA GLY A 168 -11.43 -2.11 -8.14
C GLY A 168 -12.16 -1.90 -6.81
N TYR A 169 -13.31 -2.54 -6.59
CA TYR A 169 -14.04 -2.45 -5.31
C TYR A 169 -13.24 -3.06 -4.14
N GLU A 170 -12.58 -4.19 -4.35
CA GLU A 170 -11.67 -4.75 -3.35
C GLU A 170 -10.56 -3.75 -3.00
N GLY A 171 -9.94 -3.11 -4.00
CA GLY A 171 -8.93 -2.08 -3.79
C GLY A 171 -9.45 -0.83 -3.06
N LEU A 172 -10.72 -0.43 -3.26
CA LEU A 172 -11.35 0.64 -2.48
C LEU A 172 -11.48 0.25 -1.00
N VAL A 173 -11.84 -0.99 -0.71
CA VAL A 173 -11.90 -1.53 0.67
C VAL A 173 -10.51 -1.56 1.29
N CYS A 174 -9.50 -2.04 0.56
CA CYS A 174 -8.11 -2.07 0.99
C CYS A 174 -7.61 -0.66 1.35
N GLY A 175 -7.70 0.29 0.40
CA GLY A 175 -7.25 1.67 0.61
C GLY A 175 -8.02 2.37 1.73
N GLY A 176 -9.36 2.18 1.79
CA GLY A 176 -10.21 2.71 2.86
C GLY A 176 -9.80 2.20 4.25
N SER A 177 -9.43 0.93 4.36
CA SER A 177 -8.96 0.33 5.61
C SER A 177 -7.63 0.94 6.09
N ALA A 178 -6.73 1.28 5.15
CA ALA A 178 -5.48 1.95 5.46
C ALA A 178 -5.70 3.41 5.89
N ILE A 179 -6.63 4.13 5.24
CA ILE A 179 -7.05 5.47 5.67
C ILE A 179 -7.62 5.41 7.10
N TYR A 180 -8.53 4.48 7.37
CA TYR A 180 -9.06 4.26 8.72
C TYR A 180 -7.93 4.05 9.74
N THR A 181 -6.99 3.16 9.42
CA THR A 181 -5.88 2.80 10.32
C THR A 181 -4.96 3.99 10.59
N GLY A 182 -4.67 4.82 9.57
CA GLY A 182 -3.88 6.03 9.72
C GLY A 182 -4.58 7.10 10.55
N LEU A 183 -5.85 7.40 10.23
CA LEU A 183 -6.65 8.36 11.00
C LEU A 183 -6.89 7.92 12.44
N ALA A 184 -7.10 6.61 12.66
CA ALA A 184 -7.26 6.08 14.01
C ALA A 184 -6.04 6.36 14.90
N GLN A 185 -4.83 6.23 14.35
CA GLN A 185 -3.61 6.53 15.10
C GLN A 185 -3.51 8.02 15.43
N VAL A 186 -3.79 8.92 14.47
CA VAL A 186 -3.79 10.38 14.70
C VAL A 186 -4.80 10.77 15.77
N LEU A 187 -6.04 10.31 15.64
CA LEU A 187 -7.11 10.70 16.56
C LEU A 187 -6.91 10.11 17.95
N ASN A 188 -6.50 8.86 18.05
CA ASN A 188 -6.26 8.21 19.35
C ASN A 188 -5.12 8.89 20.10
N GLU A 189 -4.04 9.29 19.40
CA GLU A 189 -2.92 10.03 19.99
C GLU A 189 -3.37 11.42 20.46
N LEU A 190 -4.05 12.17 19.58
CA LEU A 190 -4.49 13.55 19.88
C LEU A 190 -5.45 13.62 21.07
N TYR A 191 -6.38 12.67 21.17
CA TYR A 191 -7.36 12.63 22.25
C TYR A 191 -6.88 11.89 23.50
N GLY A 192 -5.71 11.25 23.47
CA GLY A 192 -5.16 10.47 24.59
C GLY A 192 -6.00 9.26 24.99
N LYS A 193 -6.92 8.83 24.13
CA LYS A 193 -7.81 7.66 24.36
C LYS A 193 -8.20 7.03 23.02
N THR A 194 -8.70 5.80 23.10
CA THR A 194 -9.19 5.11 21.90
C THR A 194 -10.50 5.73 21.40
N ILE A 195 -10.43 6.48 20.31
CA ILE A 195 -11.58 7.01 19.55
C ILE A 195 -11.99 6.01 18.48
N LEU A 196 -11.00 5.52 17.70
CA LEU A 196 -11.19 4.51 16.67
C LEU A 196 -10.38 3.26 17.03
N PRO A 197 -11.02 2.10 17.22
CA PRO A 197 -10.33 0.90 17.67
C PRO A 197 -9.44 0.30 16.56
N LEU A 198 -8.21 -0.05 16.91
CA LEU A 198 -7.28 -0.76 16.01
C LEU A 198 -7.23 -2.27 16.25
N GLY A 199 -7.80 -2.74 17.36
CA GLY A 199 -7.76 -4.15 17.74
C GLY A 199 -6.34 -4.64 18.04
N VAL A 200 -5.67 -3.99 18.99
CA VAL A 200 -4.29 -4.34 19.40
C VAL A 200 -4.24 -5.79 19.87
N VAL A 201 -3.29 -6.56 19.35
CA VAL A 201 -3.07 -7.96 19.74
C VAL A 201 -2.29 -7.98 21.06
N LYS A 202 -2.89 -8.57 22.09
CA LYS A 202 -2.19 -8.79 23.37
C LYS A 202 -1.09 -9.85 23.13
N LYS A 203 0.13 -9.54 23.56
CA LYS A 203 1.25 -10.48 23.56
C LYS A 203 1.12 -11.48 24.68
#